data_34a9daf8ebd379e9b02008156f0f5087
#
_entry.id   34a9daf8ebd379e9b02008156f0f5087
#
_cell.length_a   1.000
_cell.length_b   1.000
_cell.length_c   1.000
_cell.angle_alpha   90.00
_cell.angle_beta   90.00
_cell.angle_gamma   90.00
#
_symmetry.space_group_name_H-M   'P 1'
#
loop_
_entity.id
_entity.type
_entity.pdbx_description
1 polymer ?
#
loop_
_entity_poly.entity_id
_entity_poly.type
_entity_poly.pdbx_seq_one_letter_code
_entity_poly.pdbx_strand_id
1 'polypeptide(L)'
;MFVSIRAIFGVSLSVNFVFFLFQNTVCNKALGMESRLIKDSQVTASSQWDGNHAAIQCRLNFLAGGGKAGGWSSRTNDVNQWIQVHLASYTKITQIVTQGRNAYNQWVTKYQLQYSGDGVTFNFYQLPGQSSPKVLL
;
A
#
# COMPACT_ATOMS: atom_id res chain seq x y z
N MET A 1 -2.60 7.23 -19.17
CA MET A 1 -3.61 6.51 -18.36
C MET A 1 -2.89 6.02 -17.12
N PHE A 2 -3.39 6.30 -15.95
CA PHE A 2 -2.68 6.05 -14.71
C PHE A 2 -3.12 4.72 -14.10
N VAL A 3 -2.22 3.98 -13.49
CA VAL A 3 -2.57 2.80 -12.71
C VAL A 3 -2.52 3.15 -11.25
N SER A 4 -3.59 2.92 -10.54
CA SER A 4 -3.64 3.01 -9.09
C SER A 4 -3.76 1.61 -8.50
N ILE A 5 -3.06 1.38 -7.41
CA ILE A 5 -3.20 0.18 -6.60
C ILE A 5 -3.66 0.57 -5.22
N ARG A 6 -4.64 -0.15 -4.75
CA ARG A 6 -5.21 0.02 -3.43
C ARG A 6 -5.13 -1.29 -2.67
N ALA A 7 -4.66 -1.23 -1.43
CA ALA A 7 -4.79 -2.32 -0.48
C ALA A 7 -5.92 -1.98 0.50
N ILE A 8 -6.85 -2.91 0.68
CA ILE A 8 -8.00 -2.81 1.58
C ILE A 8 -7.77 -3.75 2.75
N PHE A 9 -7.96 -3.26 3.96
CA PHE A 9 -7.61 -3.95 5.19
C PHE A 9 -8.84 -4.50 5.91
N GLY A 10 -8.72 -5.72 6.41
CA GLY A 10 -9.73 -6.37 7.22
C GLY A 10 -9.72 -6.00 8.70
N VAL A 11 -8.58 -5.58 9.23
CA VAL A 11 -8.41 -5.02 10.60
C VAL A 11 -7.19 -4.11 10.54
N SER A 12 -7.32 -2.86 10.98
CA SER A 12 -6.24 -1.89 10.86
C SER A 12 -5.31 -1.93 12.07
N LEU A 13 -4.06 -2.20 11.79
CA LEU A 13 -2.93 -1.80 12.61
C LEU A 13 -1.90 -1.23 11.63
N SER A 14 -1.08 -0.30 12.04
CA SER A 14 -0.17 0.48 11.18
C SER A 14 0.61 -0.36 10.17
N VAL A 15 0.65 0.06 8.91
CA VAL A 15 1.24 -0.69 7.81
C VAL A 15 2.28 0.12 7.08
N ASN A 16 3.40 -0.48 6.77
CA ASN A 16 4.33 -0.01 5.77
C ASN A 16 4.18 -0.84 4.50
N PHE A 17 3.89 -0.20 3.38
CA PHE A 17 3.79 -0.84 2.09
C PHE A 17 5.01 -0.63 1.22
N VAL A 18 5.43 -1.69 0.55
CA VAL A 18 6.33 -1.59 -0.58
C VAL A 18 5.69 -2.26 -1.78
N PHE A 19 5.59 -1.50 -2.84
CA PHE A 19 5.25 -2.03 -4.14
C PHE A 19 6.54 -2.33 -4.90
N PHE A 20 6.78 -3.60 -5.20
CA PHE A 20 7.76 -4.00 -6.21
C PHE A 20 7.02 -4.20 -7.51
N LEU A 21 7.51 -3.58 -8.56
CA LEU A 21 6.94 -3.68 -9.89
C LEU A 21 8.00 -4.24 -10.83
N PHE A 22 7.58 -5.15 -11.68
CA PHE A 22 8.45 -5.72 -12.69
C PHE A 22 7.85 -5.47 -14.08
N GLN A 23 8.61 -4.87 -14.95
CA GLN A 23 8.40 -4.96 -16.37
C GLN A 23 9.21 -6.15 -16.92
N ASN A 24 8.61 -6.87 -17.84
CA ASN A 24 9.09 -8.08 -18.51
C ASN A 24 10.60 -8.39 -18.40
N THR A 25 10.88 -9.63 -18.00
CA THR A 25 12.19 -10.33 -18.05
C THR A 25 13.34 -9.63 -17.32
N VAL A 26 13.65 -10.12 -16.10
CA VAL A 26 14.88 -9.82 -15.35
C VAL A 26 14.92 -8.51 -14.53
N CYS A 27 13.83 -7.89 -14.19
CA CYS A 27 13.87 -6.68 -13.34
C CYS A 27 13.21 -6.87 -11.97
N ASN A 28 13.99 -7.21 -10.95
CA ASN A 28 13.61 -7.13 -9.53
C ASN A 28 13.83 -5.70 -9.00
N LYS A 29 13.31 -4.67 -9.68
CA LYS A 29 13.53 -3.29 -9.28
C LYS A 29 12.34 -2.76 -8.50
N ALA A 30 12.59 -2.26 -7.28
CA ALA A 30 11.58 -1.56 -6.49
C ALA A 30 11.09 -0.29 -7.21
N LEU A 31 9.77 -0.03 -7.18
CA LEU A 31 9.17 1.15 -7.82
C LEU A 31 9.51 2.47 -7.16
N GLY A 32 10.03 2.43 -5.94
CA GLY A 32 10.48 3.62 -5.25
C GLY A 32 9.59 4.13 -4.14
N MET A 33 8.85 3.25 -3.48
CA MET A 33 8.17 3.62 -2.22
C MET A 33 9.20 4.00 -1.15
N GLU A 34 10.26 3.22 -0.97
CA GLU A 34 11.33 3.50 -0.02
C GLU A 34 12.21 4.66 -0.47
N SER A 35 12.68 4.65 -1.71
CA SER A 35 13.57 5.66 -2.28
C SER A 35 12.90 7.00 -2.60
N ARG A 36 11.57 7.12 -2.42
CA ARG A 36 10.75 8.29 -2.72
C ARG A 36 10.67 8.69 -4.21
N LEU A 37 11.04 7.80 -5.12
CA LEU A 37 10.73 7.97 -6.56
C LEU A 37 9.21 8.06 -6.76
N ILE A 38 8.42 7.27 -6.02
CA ILE A 38 6.99 7.51 -5.85
C ILE A 38 6.85 8.67 -4.85
N LYS A 39 6.37 9.80 -5.33
CA LYS A 39 6.24 11.04 -4.55
C LYS A 39 5.16 10.92 -3.48
N ASP A 40 5.21 11.77 -2.46
CA ASP A 40 4.22 11.77 -1.37
C ASP A 40 2.80 12.08 -1.89
N SER A 41 2.67 12.93 -2.90
CA SER A 41 1.39 13.23 -3.57
C SER A 41 0.75 12.05 -4.31
N GLN A 42 1.49 10.98 -4.54
CA GLN A 42 1.01 9.76 -5.19
C GLN A 42 0.52 8.71 -4.17
N VAL A 43 0.65 8.99 -2.87
CA VAL A 43 0.26 8.08 -1.79
C VAL A 43 -0.89 8.68 -1.01
N THR A 44 -2.03 8.01 -1.01
CA THR A 44 -3.24 8.42 -0.32
C THR A 44 -3.81 7.30 0.54
N ALA A 45 -4.69 7.63 1.46
CA ALA A 45 -5.36 6.68 2.34
C ALA A 45 -6.83 7.06 2.56
N SER A 46 -7.65 6.10 2.96
CA SER A 46 -9.05 6.32 3.36
C SER A 46 -9.17 7.32 4.52
N SER A 47 -8.26 7.20 5.47
CA SER A 47 -8.21 8.02 6.68
C SER A 47 -6.80 7.95 7.28
N GLN A 48 -6.57 8.75 8.31
CA GLN A 48 -5.37 8.63 9.15
C GLN A 48 -5.73 8.96 10.59
N TRP A 49 -5.06 8.31 11.53
CA TRP A 49 -5.29 8.52 12.97
C TRP A 49 -5.04 9.99 13.33
N ASP A 50 -3.89 10.51 12.96
CA ASP A 50 -3.50 11.92 13.09
C ASP A 50 -2.39 12.26 12.05
N GLY A 51 -1.84 13.46 12.13
CA GLY A 51 -0.75 13.89 11.24
C GLY A 51 0.56 13.11 11.40
N ASN A 52 0.76 12.46 12.55
CA ASN A 52 1.93 11.64 12.84
C ASN A 52 1.79 10.20 12.29
N HIS A 53 0.61 9.83 11.79
CA HIS A 53 0.27 8.53 11.20
C HIS A 53 -0.20 8.68 9.74
N ALA A 54 0.30 9.69 9.04
CA ALA A 54 -0.14 10.01 7.69
C ALA A 54 0.17 8.91 6.67
N ALA A 55 -0.60 8.87 5.56
CA ALA A 55 -0.48 7.90 4.48
C ALA A 55 0.97 7.72 3.99
N ILE A 56 1.74 8.78 3.89
CA ILE A 56 3.13 8.76 3.43
C ILE A 56 4.07 7.92 4.31
N GLN A 57 3.68 7.60 5.54
CA GLN A 57 4.45 6.73 6.43
C GLN A 57 4.25 5.23 6.14
N CYS A 58 3.41 4.86 5.17
CA CYS A 58 3.30 3.48 4.69
C CYS A 58 4.52 3.03 3.85
N ARG A 59 5.54 3.87 3.71
CA ARG A 59 6.76 3.53 2.97
C ARG A 59 7.57 2.47 3.71
N LEU A 60 8.19 1.55 2.96
CA LEU A 60 9.09 0.57 3.55
C LEU A 60 10.21 1.27 4.32
N ASN A 61 10.62 0.65 5.43
CA ASN A 61 11.69 1.14 6.30
C ASN A 61 11.50 2.59 6.80
N PHE A 62 10.24 3.06 6.83
CA PHE A 62 9.94 4.37 7.39
C PHE A 62 10.16 4.33 8.91
N LEU A 63 11.07 5.18 9.39
CA LEU A 63 11.46 5.18 10.80
C LEU A 63 10.56 6.09 11.64
N ALA A 64 10.27 5.66 12.86
CA ALA A 64 9.67 6.50 13.88
C ALA A 64 10.67 7.55 14.36
N GLY A 65 10.18 8.73 14.73
CA GLY A 65 11.00 9.84 15.25
C GLY A 65 10.58 11.19 14.66
N GLY A 66 11.00 12.27 15.28
CA GLY A 66 10.69 13.64 14.80
C GLY A 66 9.18 13.91 14.66
N GLY A 67 8.35 13.37 15.55
CA GLY A 67 6.89 13.48 15.45
C GLY A 67 6.28 12.55 14.40
N LYS A 68 6.98 11.51 13.93
CA LYS A 68 6.47 10.49 13.01
C LYS A 68 6.30 9.16 13.73
N ALA A 69 5.21 8.47 13.44
CA ALA A 69 4.83 7.25 14.15
C ALA A 69 5.51 5.98 13.63
N GLY A 70 6.25 6.06 12.51
CA GLY A 70 6.93 4.91 11.91
C GLY A 70 6.04 3.98 11.10
N GLY A 71 4.83 4.43 10.77
CA GLY A 71 3.85 3.72 9.94
C GLY A 71 2.56 4.50 9.80
N TRP A 72 1.77 4.19 8.78
CA TRP A 72 0.41 4.71 8.66
C TRP A 72 -0.54 3.94 9.58
N SER A 73 -1.45 4.66 10.19
CA SER A 73 -2.60 4.08 10.90
C SER A 73 -3.89 4.78 10.46
N SER A 74 -4.92 4.00 10.19
CA SER A 74 -6.25 4.53 9.91
C SER A 74 -6.87 5.16 11.16
N ARG A 75 -7.86 6.05 10.95
CA ARG A 75 -8.62 6.66 12.05
C ARG A 75 -9.53 5.64 12.73
N THR A 76 -10.08 4.72 11.97
CA THR A 76 -11.01 3.69 12.45
C THR A 76 -10.44 2.32 12.14
N ASN A 77 -10.78 1.35 12.98
CA ASN A 77 -10.33 -0.03 12.83
C ASN A 77 -11.48 -0.87 12.26
N ASP A 78 -11.77 -0.66 10.97
CA ASP A 78 -12.82 -1.36 10.22
C ASP A 78 -12.31 -1.92 8.90
N VAL A 79 -13.14 -2.68 8.20
CA VAL A 79 -12.80 -3.37 6.94
C VAL A 79 -12.78 -2.46 5.70
N ASN A 80 -13.05 -1.16 5.85
CA ASN A 80 -13.15 -0.22 4.74
C ASN A 80 -11.90 0.65 4.59
N GLN A 81 -10.86 0.38 5.38
CA GLN A 81 -9.64 1.16 5.35
C GLN A 81 -8.73 0.74 4.20
N TRP A 82 -8.09 1.70 3.56
CA TRP A 82 -7.20 1.45 2.43
C TRP A 82 -6.05 2.45 2.35
N ILE A 83 -4.96 1.97 1.77
CA ILE A 83 -3.85 2.76 1.21
C ILE A 83 -3.89 2.61 -0.31
N GLN A 84 -3.68 3.71 -1.00
CA GLN A 84 -3.61 3.74 -2.46
C GLN A 84 -2.30 4.39 -2.91
N VAL A 85 -1.68 3.77 -3.90
CA VAL A 85 -0.52 4.32 -4.61
C VAL A 85 -0.91 4.57 -6.06
N HIS A 86 -0.73 5.81 -6.50
CA HIS A 86 -0.94 6.23 -7.87
C HIS A 86 0.37 6.14 -8.65
N LEU A 87 0.38 5.36 -9.72
CA LEU A 87 1.54 5.17 -10.57
C LEU A 87 1.49 6.11 -11.77
N ALA A 88 2.62 6.67 -12.16
CA ALA A 88 2.67 7.64 -13.25
C ALA A 88 2.41 7.03 -14.64
N SER A 89 2.49 5.72 -14.76
CA SER A 89 2.30 4.98 -16.03
C SER A 89 1.72 3.60 -15.78
N TYR A 90 1.21 2.97 -16.85
CA TYR A 90 0.83 1.56 -16.81
C TYR A 90 2.02 0.70 -16.41
N THR A 91 1.85 -0.02 -15.32
CA THR A 91 2.93 -0.80 -14.75
C THR A 91 2.43 -2.18 -14.35
N LYS A 92 3.14 -3.24 -14.73
CA LYS A 92 2.87 -4.59 -14.30
C LYS A 92 3.50 -4.80 -12.91
N ILE A 93 2.67 -5.04 -11.90
CA ILE A 93 3.13 -5.39 -10.56
C ILE A 93 3.28 -6.89 -10.46
N THR A 94 4.42 -7.35 -9.97
CA THR A 94 4.73 -8.77 -9.82
C THR A 94 4.94 -9.16 -8.36
N GLN A 95 5.23 -8.19 -7.50
CA GLN A 95 5.43 -8.44 -6.07
C GLN A 95 4.97 -7.25 -5.24
N ILE A 96 4.43 -7.55 -4.06
CA ILE A 96 4.13 -6.59 -3.00
C ILE A 96 4.80 -7.09 -1.73
N VAL A 97 5.48 -6.20 -1.03
CA VAL A 97 6.07 -6.47 0.29
C VAL A 97 5.40 -5.56 1.31
N THR A 98 5.06 -6.12 2.45
CA THR A 98 4.49 -5.40 3.59
C THR A 98 5.40 -5.55 4.81
N GLN A 99 5.38 -4.56 5.66
CA GLN A 99 6.17 -4.51 6.89
C GLN A 99 5.31 -3.98 8.02
N GLY A 100 5.51 -4.48 9.23
CA GLY A 100 4.91 -3.92 10.43
C GLY A 100 5.46 -2.53 10.76
N ARG A 101 4.77 -1.81 11.63
CA ARG A 101 5.16 -0.48 12.09
C ARG A 101 6.52 -0.50 12.79
N ASN A 102 7.38 0.45 12.43
CA ASN A 102 8.64 0.66 13.13
C ASN A 102 8.39 1.10 14.59
N ALA A 103 9.18 0.60 15.50
CA ALA A 103 9.15 0.89 16.95
C ALA A 103 7.89 0.47 17.72
N TYR A 104 6.91 -0.19 17.07
CA TYR A 104 5.71 -0.71 17.73
C TYR A 104 5.33 -2.07 17.20
N ASN A 105 4.81 -2.93 18.06
CA ASN A 105 4.37 -4.28 17.69
C ASN A 105 2.96 -4.25 17.06
N GLN A 106 2.86 -3.63 15.90
CA GLN A 106 1.63 -3.42 15.14
C GLN A 106 1.85 -3.73 13.66
N TRP A 107 0.96 -4.55 13.08
CA TRP A 107 0.98 -4.91 11.65
C TRP A 107 -0.41 -5.24 11.17
N VAL A 108 -0.62 -5.24 9.86
CA VAL A 108 -1.86 -5.74 9.25
C VAL A 108 -1.77 -7.25 9.07
N THR A 109 -2.82 -7.93 9.49
CA THR A 109 -2.89 -9.39 9.42
C THR A 109 -3.56 -9.90 8.15
N LYS A 110 -4.45 -9.09 7.53
CA LYS A 110 -5.17 -9.46 6.30
C LYS A 110 -5.44 -8.24 5.44
N TYR A 111 -5.24 -8.37 4.14
CA TYR A 111 -5.62 -7.35 3.18
C TYR A 111 -5.95 -7.95 1.82
N GLN A 112 -6.66 -7.19 1.00
CA GLN A 112 -6.97 -7.49 -0.38
C GLN A 112 -6.39 -6.40 -1.27
N LEU A 113 -6.06 -6.76 -2.49
CA LEU A 113 -5.55 -5.82 -3.48
C LEU A 113 -6.64 -5.44 -4.46
N GLN A 114 -6.61 -4.17 -4.83
CA GLN A 114 -7.36 -3.65 -5.95
C GLN A 114 -6.42 -2.93 -6.91
N TYR A 115 -6.77 -2.93 -8.18
CA TYR A 115 -6.07 -2.18 -9.22
C TYR A 115 -7.06 -1.39 -10.08
N SER A 116 -6.58 -0.32 -10.66
CA SER A 116 -7.37 0.58 -11.49
C SER A 116 -6.54 1.14 -12.64
N GLY A 117 -7.15 1.28 -13.80
CA GLY A 117 -6.57 1.94 -14.97
C GLY A 117 -6.90 3.43 -15.07
N ASP A 118 -7.89 3.92 -14.32
CA ASP A 118 -8.39 5.30 -14.35
C ASP A 118 -8.29 6.02 -13.00
N GLY A 119 -7.94 5.29 -11.92
CA GLY A 119 -7.89 5.80 -10.55
C GLY A 119 -9.27 5.96 -9.89
N VAL A 120 -10.34 5.60 -10.56
CA VAL A 120 -11.74 5.74 -10.11
C VAL A 120 -12.40 4.37 -9.96
N THR A 121 -12.35 3.55 -11.00
CA THR A 121 -12.93 2.20 -11.03
C THR A 121 -11.89 1.19 -10.58
N PHE A 122 -12.16 0.47 -9.50
CA PHE A 122 -11.23 -0.50 -8.92
C PHE A 122 -11.76 -1.92 -9.06
N ASN A 123 -10.89 -2.82 -9.52
CA ASN A 123 -11.13 -4.26 -9.60
C ASN A 123 -10.30 -4.98 -8.55
N PHE A 124 -10.88 -5.97 -7.88
CA PHE A 124 -10.11 -6.82 -6.97
C PHE A 124 -9.15 -7.72 -7.73
N TYR A 125 -7.95 -7.87 -7.19
CA TYR A 125 -7.02 -8.86 -7.68
C TYR A 125 -7.52 -10.27 -7.33
N GLN A 126 -7.58 -11.12 -8.35
CA GLN A 126 -7.97 -12.52 -8.25
C GLN A 126 -6.87 -13.39 -8.84
N LEU A 127 -6.71 -14.59 -8.31
CA LEU A 127 -5.83 -15.58 -8.96
C LEU A 127 -6.52 -16.13 -10.22
N PRO A 128 -5.74 -16.52 -11.24
CA PRO A 128 -6.30 -17.17 -12.43
C PRO A 128 -7.23 -18.35 -12.06
N GLY A 129 -8.44 -18.34 -12.63
CA GLY A 129 -9.45 -19.36 -12.39
C GLY A 129 -10.23 -19.26 -11.07
N GLN A 130 -10.00 -18.19 -10.27
CA GLN A 130 -10.77 -17.93 -9.04
C GLN A 130 -11.74 -16.76 -9.24
N SER A 131 -12.94 -16.87 -8.67
CA SER A 131 -13.97 -15.84 -8.69
C SER A 131 -13.95 -14.93 -7.47
N SER A 132 -13.21 -15.32 -6.41
CA SER A 132 -13.10 -14.53 -5.18
C SER A 132 -11.81 -13.69 -5.14
N PRO A 133 -11.82 -12.51 -4.50
CA PRO A 133 -10.62 -11.73 -4.28
C PRO A 133 -9.54 -12.50 -3.51
N LYS A 134 -8.29 -12.35 -3.93
CA LYS A 134 -7.17 -12.93 -3.18
C LYS A 134 -6.99 -12.20 -1.86
N VAL A 135 -7.09 -12.91 -0.75
CA VAL A 135 -6.71 -12.44 0.57
C VAL A 135 -5.22 -12.71 0.77
N LEU A 136 -4.50 -11.70 1.24
CA LEU A 136 -3.08 -11.74 1.58
C LEU A 136 -2.95 -11.65 3.11
N LEU A 137 -2.03 -12.45 3.66
CA LEU A 137 -1.79 -12.60 5.10
C LEU A 137 -0.42 -12.03 5.46
#